data_1df6e7e2fae27818c85d966d708026ce
#
_entry.id   1df6e7e2fae27818c85d966d708026ce
#
_cell.length_a   1.000
_cell.length_b   1.000
_cell.length_c   1.000
_cell.angle_alpha   90.00
_cell.angle_beta   90.00
_cell.angle_gamma   90.00
#
_symmetry.space_group_name_H-M   'P 1'
#
loop_
_entity.id
_entity.type
_entity.pdbx_description
1 polymer ?
#
loop_
_entity_poly.entity_id
_entity_poly.type
_entity_poly.pdbx_seq_one_letter_code
_entity_poly.pdbx_strand_id
1 'polypeptide(L)'
;MASVLSKKRIVMLYTLCFCVLGVLSAQTGAEIEALLKTSTVTYAQAAGFILRASEAAEISEPKAAFDYALERDWLPKNVSPDSEARLAEISLLFMRSFNIKGGLLYSLFKNPHYAYRELAARGVFMSKSDPLMAVSGEQLLFITSRLLSIAEGE
;
A
#
# COMPACT_ATOMS: atom_id res chain seq x y z
N MET A 1 -27.76 37.12 -25.34
CA MET A 1 -28.04 35.65 -25.28
C MET A 1 -26.79 34.79 -25.04
N ALA A 2 -25.60 35.14 -25.47
CA ALA A 2 -24.37 34.34 -25.33
C ALA A 2 -23.88 34.17 -23.85
N SER A 3 -24.13 35.14 -22.98
CA SER A 3 -23.66 35.13 -21.56
C SER A 3 -24.37 34.09 -20.67
N VAL A 4 -25.62 33.77 -20.94
CA VAL A 4 -26.40 32.80 -20.12
C VAL A 4 -26.03 31.37 -20.47
N LEU A 5 -25.67 31.08 -21.74
CA LEU A 5 -25.20 29.77 -22.17
C LEU A 5 -23.84 29.41 -21.58
N SER A 6 -22.96 30.40 -21.40
CA SER A 6 -21.65 30.23 -20.75
C SER A 6 -21.78 29.87 -19.28
N LYS A 7 -22.66 30.55 -18.52
CA LYS A 7 -22.89 30.26 -17.08
C LYS A 7 -23.48 28.85 -16.86
N LYS A 8 -24.42 28.41 -17.70
CA LYS A 8 -24.97 27.03 -17.61
C LYS A 8 -23.92 25.95 -17.88
N ARG A 9 -23.02 26.15 -18.83
CA ARG A 9 -21.91 25.24 -19.13
C ARG A 9 -20.90 25.16 -17.98
N ILE A 10 -20.58 26.30 -17.35
CA ILE A 10 -19.69 26.37 -16.18
C ILE A 10 -20.30 25.64 -14.98
N VAL A 11 -21.58 25.87 -14.69
CA VAL A 11 -22.28 25.17 -13.59
C VAL A 11 -22.34 23.67 -13.85
N MET A 12 -22.63 23.25 -15.08
CA MET A 12 -22.66 21.83 -15.46
C MET A 12 -21.27 21.18 -15.32
N LEU A 13 -20.19 21.90 -15.64
CA LEU A 13 -18.82 21.43 -15.47
C LEU A 13 -18.45 21.26 -13.98
N TYR A 14 -18.85 22.21 -13.12
CA TYR A 14 -18.64 22.13 -11.66
C TYR A 14 -19.43 20.97 -11.03
N THR A 15 -20.68 20.75 -11.46
CA THR A 15 -21.50 19.64 -10.97
C THR A 15 -20.90 18.29 -11.37
N LEU A 16 -20.42 18.18 -12.60
CA LEU A 16 -19.75 16.96 -13.09
C LEU A 16 -18.45 16.68 -12.34
N CYS A 17 -17.64 17.70 -12.10
CA CYS A 17 -16.37 17.57 -11.34
C CYS A 17 -16.62 17.16 -9.88
N PHE A 18 -17.66 17.71 -9.24
CA PHE A 18 -18.01 17.36 -7.85
C PHE A 18 -18.54 15.92 -7.72
N CYS A 19 -19.28 15.42 -8.72
CA CYS A 19 -19.73 14.02 -8.75
C CYS A 19 -18.55 13.04 -8.89
N VAL A 20 -17.53 13.36 -9.68
CA VAL A 20 -16.36 12.48 -9.89
C VAL A 20 -15.53 12.36 -8.62
N LEU A 21 -15.32 13.46 -7.88
CA LEU A 21 -14.58 13.44 -6.60
C LEU A 21 -15.29 12.62 -5.52
N GLY A 22 -16.62 12.63 -5.48
CA GLY A 22 -17.41 11.85 -4.53
C GLY A 22 -17.32 10.33 -4.75
N VAL A 23 -17.21 9.88 -6.00
CA VAL A 23 -17.11 8.46 -6.34
C VAL A 23 -15.75 7.89 -5.94
N LEU A 24 -14.66 8.62 -6.13
CA LEU A 24 -13.32 8.16 -5.72
C LEU A 24 -13.21 7.96 -4.20
N SER A 25 -13.75 8.88 -3.41
CA SER A 25 -13.72 8.77 -1.93
C SER A 25 -14.54 7.59 -1.41
N ALA A 26 -15.66 7.28 -2.05
CA ALA A 26 -16.51 6.14 -1.68
C ALA A 26 -15.84 4.80 -1.97
N GLN A 27 -15.09 4.68 -3.06
CA GLN A 27 -14.35 3.46 -3.41
C GLN A 27 -13.23 3.18 -2.40
N THR A 28 -12.50 4.20 -1.98
CA THR A 28 -11.42 4.05 -0.98
C THR A 28 -11.96 3.59 0.38
N GLY A 29 -13.10 4.12 0.82
CA GLY A 29 -13.73 3.71 2.08
C GLY A 29 -14.19 2.25 2.07
N ALA A 30 -14.83 1.80 0.99
CA ALA A 30 -15.28 0.42 0.84
C ALA A 30 -14.11 -0.57 0.76
N GLU A 31 -13.00 -0.19 0.14
CA GLU A 31 -11.79 -1.01 0.07
C GLU A 31 -11.15 -1.18 1.46
N ILE A 32 -11.04 -0.09 2.23
CA ILE A 32 -10.52 -0.15 3.62
C ILE A 32 -11.41 -1.02 4.49
N GLU A 33 -12.74 -0.88 4.37
CA GLU A 33 -13.69 -1.71 5.14
C GLU A 33 -13.58 -3.20 4.76
N ALA A 34 -13.43 -3.52 3.49
CA ALA A 34 -13.21 -4.89 3.02
C ALA A 34 -11.89 -5.46 3.55
N LEU A 35 -10.83 -4.64 3.55
CA LEU A 35 -9.52 -5.03 4.07
C LEU A 35 -9.57 -5.29 5.58
N LEU A 36 -10.25 -4.45 6.37
CA LEU A 36 -10.43 -4.64 7.82
C LEU A 36 -11.12 -5.98 8.16
N LYS A 37 -12.01 -6.46 7.30
CA LYS A 37 -12.69 -7.75 7.46
C LYS A 37 -11.86 -8.96 7.01
N THR A 38 -10.70 -8.71 6.37
CA THR A 38 -9.86 -9.76 5.82
C THR A 38 -8.95 -10.33 6.91
N SER A 39 -9.16 -11.59 7.27
CA SER A 39 -8.36 -12.28 8.29
C SER A 39 -6.90 -12.51 7.86
N THR A 40 -6.68 -12.74 6.56
CA THR A 40 -5.36 -12.94 5.96
C THR A 40 -5.37 -12.35 4.56
N VAL A 41 -4.44 -11.42 4.26
CA VAL A 41 -4.31 -10.83 2.93
C VAL A 41 -3.41 -11.68 2.03
N THR A 42 -3.70 -11.67 0.74
CA THR A 42 -2.80 -12.27 -0.26
C THR A 42 -1.67 -11.32 -0.66
N TYR A 43 -0.61 -11.85 -1.29
CA TYR A 43 0.46 -10.98 -1.80
C TYR A 43 -0.04 -9.96 -2.82
N ALA A 44 -0.99 -10.34 -3.68
CA ALA A 44 -1.58 -9.42 -4.65
C ALA A 44 -2.36 -8.29 -3.97
N GLN A 45 -3.18 -8.60 -2.96
CA GLN A 45 -3.90 -7.59 -2.19
C GLN A 45 -2.94 -6.66 -1.44
N ALA A 46 -1.93 -7.23 -0.77
CA ALA A 46 -0.92 -6.45 -0.05
C ALA A 46 -0.15 -5.53 -1.01
N ALA A 47 0.31 -6.04 -2.16
CA ALA A 47 1.03 -5.25 -3.16
C ALA A 47 0.17 -4.09 -3.68
N GLY A 48 -1.07 -4.36 -4.08
CA GLY A 48 -1.99 -3.32 -4.56
C GLY A 48 -2.21 -2.22 -3.55
N PHE A 49 -2.43 -2.57 -2.29
CA PHE A 49 -2.64 -1.61 -1.21
C PHE A 49 -1.37 -0.80 -0.89
N ILE A 50 -0.23 -1.48 -0.70
CA ILE A 50 1.04 -0.84 -0.32
C ILE A 50 1.54 0.12 -1.41
N LEU A 51 1.49 -0.28 -2.69
CA LEU A 51 1.96 0.55 -3.80
C LEU A 51 1.13 1.83 -3.96
N ARG A 52 -0.18 1.75 -3.79
CA ARG A 52 -1.05 2.94 -3.82
C ARG A 52 -0.81 3.84 -2.59
N ALA A 53 -0.76 3.26 -1.40
CA ALA A 53 -0.56 4.01 -0.16
C ALA A 53 0.80 4.75 -0.10
N SER A 54 1.83 4.18 -0.73
CA SER A 54 3.16 4.78 -0.84
C SER A 54 3.34 5.69 -2.06
N GLU A 55 2.30 5.82 -2.90
CA GLU A 55 2.37 6.54 -4.19
C GLU A 55 3.48 6.03 -5.13
N ALA A 56 4.00 4.83 -4.87
CA ALA A 56 5.07 4.24 -5.67
C ALA A 56 4.60 3.81 -7.07
N ALA A 57 3.33 3.43 -7.19
CA ALA A 57 2.67 3.14 -8.46
C ALA A 57 1.13 3.20 -8.32
N GLU A 58 0.47 3.83 -9.28
CA GLU A 58 -0.99 3.86 -9.39
C GLU A 58 -1.49 2.63 -10.17
N ILE A 59 -1.46 1.47 -9.54
CA ILE A 59 -1.91 0.21 -10.13
C ILE A 59 -3.16 -0.26 -9.38
N SER A 60 -4.31 -0.25 -10.07
CA SER A 60 -5.60 -0.61 -9.47
C SER A 60 -5.82 -2.13 -9.40
N GLU A 61 -5.26 -2.89 -10.33
CA GLU A 61 -5.44 -4.33 -10.42
C GLU A 61 -4.41 -5.04 -9.51
N PRO A 62 -4.85 -5.85 -8.50
CA PRO A 62 -3.96 -6.45 -7.51
C PRO A 62 -2.88 -7.37 -8.09
N LYS A 63 -3.23 -8.15 -9.11
CA LYS A 63 -2.26 -9.03 -9.77
C LYS A 63 -1.18 -8.24 -10.50
N ALA A 64 -1.54 -7.17 -11.20
CA ALA A 64 -0.57 -6.30 -11.87
C ALA A 64 0.35 -5.59 -10.86
N ALA A 65 -0.17 -5.22 -9.69
CA ALA A 65 0.63 -4.68 -8.59
C ALA A 65 1.64 -5.69 -8.04
N PHE A 66 1.22 -6.96 -7.91
CA PHE A 66 2.11 -8.06 -7.55
C PHE A 66 3.22 -8.26 -8.58
N ASP A 67 2.86 -8.37 -9.87
CA ASP A 67 3.80 -8.55 -10.97
C ASP A 67 4.82 -7.38 -11.01
N TYR A 68 4.36 -6.15 -10.83
CA TYR A 68 5.20 -4.95 -10.72
C TYR A 68 6.24 -5.05 -9.58
N ALA A 69 5.80 -5.49 -8.40
CA ALA A 69 6.69 -5.67 -7.24
C ALA A 69 7.68 -6.82 -7.43
N LEU A 70 7.23 -7.90 -8.07
CA LEU A 70 8.05 -9.07 -8.35
C LEU A 70 9.17 -8.76 -9.37
N GLU A 71 8.85 -8.05 -10.46
CA GLU A 71 9.82 -7.61 -11.47
C GLU A 71 10.94 -6.72 -10.90
N ARG A 72 10.67 -6.01 -9.82
CA ARG A 72 11.62 -5.13 -9.13
C ARG A 72 12.39 -5.78 -7.99
N ASP A 73 12.24 -7.10 -7.81
CA ASP A 73 12.78 -7.84 -6.67
C ASP A 73 12.35 -7.25 -5.30
N TRP A 74 11.11 -6.70 -5.23
CA TRP A 74 10.51 -6.22 -3.99
C TRP A 74 9.74 -7.30 -3.25
N LEU A 75 9.47 -8.41 -3.93
CA LEU A 75 8.93 -9.66 -3.39
C LEU A 75 9.85 -10.83 -3.75
N PRO A 76 9.89 -11.89 -2.93
CA PRO A 76 10.61 -13.12 -3.27
C PRO A 76 10.02 -13.80 -4.50
N LYS A 77 10.88 -14.41 -5.34
CA LYS A 77 10.46 -15.08 -6.60
C LYS A 77 9.66 -16.38 -6.40
N ASN A 78 9.65 -16.91 -5.19
CA ASN A 78 9.00 -18.18 -4.84
C ASN A 78 7.60 -18.01 -4.25
N VAL A 79 7.02 -16.80 -4.27
CA VAL A 79 5.66 -16.54 -3.79
C VAL A 79 4.66 -16.45 -4.94
N SER A 80 3.39 -16.75 -4.65
CA SER A 80 2.29 -16.65 -5.61
C SER A 80 1.38 -15.47 -5.25
N PRO A 81 0.74 -14.80 -6.23
CA PRO A 81 -0.16 -13.67 -5.98
C PRO A 81 -1.31 -14.01 -5.04
N ASP A 82 -1.81 -15.26 -5.10
CA ASP A 82 -2.97 -15.72 -4.33
C ASP A 82 -2.61 -16.37 -2.98
N SER A 83 -1.31 -16.55 -2.70
CA SER A 83 -0.88 -17.10 -1.42
C SER A 83 -0.90 -16.04 -0.31
N GLU A 84 -0.98 -16.51 0.95
CA GLU A 84 -1.01 -15.66 2.15
C GLU A 84 0.28 -14.83 2.28
N ALA A 85 0.14 -13.52 2.41
CA ALA A 85 1.27 -12.63 2.56
C ALA A 85 1.90 -12.78 3.96
N ARG A 86 3.22 -13.01 3.99
CA ARG A 86 3.99 -13.13 5.24
C ARG A 86 4.68 -11.82 5.60
N LEU A 87 4.73 -11.56 6.90
CA LEU A 87 5.18 -10.27 7.43
C LEU A 87 6.61 -9.90 6.99
N ALA A 88 7.57 -10.84 7.03
CA ALA A 88 8.93 -10.56 6.59
C ALA A 88 9.02 -10.21 5.11
N GLU A 89 8.24 -10.90 4.28
CA GLU A 89 8.30 -10.72 2.83
C GLU A 89 7.66 -9.39 2.39
N ILE A 90 6.50 -9.03 2.95
CA ILE A 90 5.92 -7.70 2.69
C ILE A 90 6.70 -6.56 3.34
N SER A 91 7.54 -6.85 4.35
CA SER A 91 8.44 -5.84 4.92
C SER A 91 9.44 -5.31 3.90
N LEU A 92 9.94 -6.17 3.00
CA LEU A 92 10.79 -5.73 1.89
C LEU A 92 10.01 -4.81 0.94
N LEU A 93 8.77 -5.19 0.61
CA LEU A 93 7.90 -4.38 -0.24
C LEU A 93 7.65 -3.00 0.40
N PHE A 94 7.34 -2.93 1.69
CA PHE A 94 7.19 -1.67 2.42
C PHE A 94 8.45 -0.80 2.37
N MET A 95 9.61 -1.35 2.70
CA MET A 95 10.87 -0.62 2.69
C MET A 95 11.19 -0.03 1.32
N ARG A 96 10.85 -0.77 0.25
CA ARG A 96 11.11 -0.37 -1.14
C ARG A 96 10.12 0.66 -1.66
N SER A 97 8.83 0.43 -1.43
CA SER A 97 7.76 1.31 -1.93
C SER A 97 7.77 2.67 -1.23
N PHE A 98 7.99 2.70 0.08
CA PHE A 98 8.11 3.95 0.86
C PHE A 98 9.52 4.57 0.80
N ASN A 99 10.44 3.99 0.01
CA ASN A 99 11.84 4.45 -0.10
C ASN A 99 12.54 4.63 1.26
N ILE A 100 12.24 3.75 2.22
CA ILE A 100 12.79 3.83 3.58
C ILE A 100 14.26 3.43 3.56
N LYS A 101 15.11 4.33 4.02
CA LYS A 101 16.55 4.06 4.20
C LYS A 101 16.73 3.18 5.44
N GLY A 102 17.32 2.00 5.26
CA GLY A 102 17.65 1.10 6.36
C GLY A 102 19.08 1.26 6.86
N GLY A 103 19.36 0.58 7.96
CA GLY A 103 20.72 0.47 8.50
C GLY A 103 21.67 -0.31 7.60
N LEU A 104 22.93 -0.46 8.05
CA LEU A 104 24.02 -1.03 7.26
C LEU A 104 23.69 -2.42 6.68
N LEU A 105 23.12 -3.31 7.51
CA LEU A 105 22.80 -4.68 7.06
C LEU A 105 21.71 -4.72 5.99
N TYR A 106 20.65 -3.92 6.16
CA TYR A 106 19.61 -3.82 5.13
C TYR A 106 20.18 -3.21 3.83
N SER A 107 20.99 -2.17 3.94
CA SER A 107 21.60 -1.51 2.78
C SER A 107 22.49 -2.45 1.97
N LEU A 108 23.16 -3.39 2.64
CA LEU A 108 24.06 -4.36 2.01
C LEU A 108 23.30 -5.55 1.38
N PHE A 109 22.31 -6.09 2.08
CA PHE A 109 21.66 -7.35 1.68
C PHE A 109 20.28 -7.17 1.05
N LYS A 110 19.53 -6.13 1.38
CA LYS A 110 18.22 -5.74 0.83
C LYS A 110 17.24 -6.92 0.65
N ASN A 111 17.13 -7.79 1.67
CA ASN A 111 16.28 -8.96 1.66
C ASN A 111 15.16 -8.89 2.71
N PRO A 112 14.14 -9.77 2.67
CA PRO A 112 12.99 -9.76 3.59
C PRO A 112 13.38 -9.82 5.06
N HIS A 113 14.40 -10.62 5.42
CA HIS A 113 14.85 -10.77 6.81
C HIS A 113 15.36 -9.44 7.40
N TYR A 114 16.24 -8.74 6.67
CA TYR A 114 16.77 -7.47 7.17
C TYR A 114 15.75 -6.33 7.06
N ALA A 115 14.86 -6.37 6.07
CA ALA A 115 13.73 -5.43 5.98
C ALA A 115 12.82 -5.55 7.21
N TYR A 116 12.42 -6.77 7.57
CA TYR A 116 11.64 -7.03 8.78
C TYR A 116 12.35 -6.52 10.05
N ARG A 117 13.63 -6.84 10.22
CA ARG A 117 14.40 -6.40 11.40
C ARG A 117 14.51 -4.87 11.50
N GLU A 118 14.66 -4.20 10.38
CA GLU A 118 14.71 -2.73 10.31
C GLU A 118 13.38 -2.12 10.75
N LEU A 119 12.25 -2.60 10.22
CA LEU A 119 10.93 -2.11 10.59
C LEU A 119 10.58 -2.46 12.04
N ALA A 120 10.98 -3.63 12.53
CA ALA A 120 10.83 -4.02 13.93
C ALA A 120 11.60 -3.09 14.88
N ALA A 121 12.84 -2.77 14.53
CA ALA A 121 13.69 -1.85 15.32
C ALA A 121 13.12 -0.42 15.36
N ARG A 122 12.38 0.00 14.32
CA ARG A 122 11.68 1.30 14.28
C ARG A 122 10.31 1.26 14.99
N GLY A 123 9.92 0.13 15.57
CA GLY A 123 8.64 -0.02 16.27
C GLY A 123 7.41 0.07 15.35
N VAL A 124 7.56 -0.30 14.08
CA VAL A 124 6.47 -0.28 13.09
C VAL A 124 5.43 -1.35 13.39
N PHE A 125 5.84 -2.48 13.98
CA PHE A 125 4.95 -3.59 14.29
C PHE A 125 4.36 -3.51 15.70
N MET A 126 3.15 -4.07 15.88
CA MET A 126 2.57 -4.26 17.20
C MET A 126 3.29 -5.38 17.94
N SER A 127 4.03 -5.08 19.00
CA SER A 127 4.74 -6.03 19.89
C SER A 127 5.59 -7.09 19.15
N LYS A 128 5.89 -8.23 19.79
CA LYS A 128 6.70 -9.32 19.21
C LYS A 128 5.94 -10.03 18.07
N SER A 129 5.97 -9.48 16.87
CA SER A 129 5.39 -10.11 15.68
C SER A 129 6.34 -11.19 15.14
N ASP A 130 5.79 -12.34 14.74
CA ASP A 130 6.58 -13.40 14.08
C ASP A 130 6.81 -13.00 12.61
N PRO A 131 8.06 -13.01 12.09
CA PRO A 131 8.36 -12.73 10.69
C PRO A 131 7.63 -13.65 9.72
N LEU A 132 7.29 -14.87 10.12
CA LEU A 132 6.62 -15.87 9.28
C LEU A 132 5.09 -15.84 9.40
N MET A 133 4.53 -15.00 10.27
CA MET A 133 3.07 -14.90 10.40
C MET A 133 2.41 -14.38 9.14
N ALA A 134 1.22 -14.91 8.85
CA ALA A 134 0.32 -14.35 7.84
C ALA A 134 -0.21 -13.00 8.32
N VAL A 135 -0.32 -12.04 7.43
CA VAL A 135 -0.72 -10.67 7.74
C VAL A 135 -2.21 -10.49 7.54
N SER A 136 -2.91 -9.96 8.54
CA SER A 136 -4.31 -9.57 8.41
C SER A 136 -4.46 -8.20 7.74
N GLY A 137 -5.65 -7.90 7.24
CA GLY A 137 -5.95 -6.58 6.69
C GLY A 137 -5.81 -5.46 7.72
N GLU A 138 -6.18 -5.71 8.98
CA GLU A 138 -5.98 -4.76 10.09
C GLU A 138 -4.49 -4.47 10.33
N GLN A 139 -3.65 -5.51 10.35
CA GLN A 139 -2.20 -5.36 10.50
C GLN A 139 -1.59 -4.60 9.32
N LEU A 140 -2.03 -4.89 8.10
CA LEU A 140 -1.56 -4.19 6.90
C LEU A 140 -1.87 -2.69 6.98
N LEU A 141 -3.09 -2.31 7.36
CA LEU A 141 -3.52 -0.93 7.57
C LEU A 141 -2.70 -0.25 8.67
N PHE A 142 -2.52 -0.92 9.82
CA PHE A 142 -1.73 -0.40 10.94
C PHE A 142 -0.29 -0.10 10.52
N ILE A 143 0.38 -1.05 9.89
CA ILE A 143 1.76 -0.89 9.42
C ILE A 143 1.86 0.28 8.44
N THR A 144 0.94 0.34 7.47
CA THR A 144 0.90 1.41 6.48
C THR A 144 0.75 2.79 7.13
N SER A 145 -0.17 2.94 8.08
CA SER A 145 -0.39 4.21 8.79
C SER A 145 0.84 4.65 9.58
N ARG A 146 1.56 3.70 10.20
CA ARG A 146 2.81 3.98 10.91
C ARG A 146 3.91 4.45 9.96
N LEU A 147 4.01 3.83 8.78
CA LEU A 147 5.01 4.21 7.78
C LEU A 147 4.73 5.57 7.15
N LEU A 148 3.46 5.89 6.89
CA LEU A 148 3.05 7.23 6.46
C LEU A 148 3.46 8.30 7.49
N SER A 149 3.20 8.06 8.78
CA SER A 149 3.60 8.98 9.85
C SER A 149 5.12 9.17 9.94
N ILE A 150 5.91 8.14 9.66
CA ILE A 150 7.38 8.23 9.62
C ILE A 150 7.84 9.03 8.40
N ALA A 151 7.25 8.78 7.23
CA ALA A 151 7.59 9.46 5.99
C ALA A 151 7.24 10.97 6.02
N GLU A 152 6.17 11.36 6.73
CA GLU A 152 5.77 12.77 6.91
C GLU A 152 6.63 13.49 7.95
N GLY A 153 7.33 12.78 8.83
CA GLY A 153 8.15 13.33 9.91
C GLY A 153 9.65 13.45 9.61
N GLU A 154 10.11 12.91 8.49
CA GLU A 154 11.49 13.04 7.98
C GLU A 154 11.60 14.20 6.96
#